data_5d51674af1fb57bd4d7308713f9a1aa5
#
_entry.id   5d51674af1fb57bd4d7308713f9a1aa5
#
_cell.length_a   1.000
_cell.length_b   1.000
_cell.length_c   1.000
_cell.angle_alpha   90.00
_cell.angle_beta   90.00
_cell.angle_gamma   90.00
#
_symmetry.space_group_name_H-M   'P 1'
#
loop_
_entity.id
_entity.type
_entity.pdbx_description
1 polymer ?
#
loop_
_entity_poly.entity_id
_entity_poly.type
_entity_poly.pdbx_seq_one_letter_code
_entity_poly.pdbx_strand_id
1 'polypeptide(L)' 'MATKTALRTRAVVRSIEPGSEVVCAGCGDRVKFSAKVRAQQVICNVYVRDRWDRVEHYHYECYEEAGNPHGTAA' A
#
# COMPACT_ATOMS: atom_id res chain seq x y z
N MET A 1 19.50 18.71 -17.95
CA MET A 1 18.82 17.58 -18.57
C MET A 1 18.06 16.76 -17.54
N ALA A 2 16.82 16.57 -17.76
CA ALA A 2 16.05 15.76 -16.83
C ALA A 2 16.34 14.29 -17.07
N THR A 3 16.77 13.61 -16.04
CA THR A 3 16.91 12.17 -16.09
C THR A 3 15.51 11.57 -16.00
N LYS A 4 15.14 10.83 -17.01
CA LYS A 4 13.86 10.17 -16.98
C LYS A 4 13.89 9.06 -15.94
N THR A 5 13.14 9.24 -14.87
CA THR A 5 13.02 8.22 -13.84
C THR A 5 11.96 7.23 -14.28
N ALA A 6 12.32 5.95 -14.32
CA ALA A 6 11.35 4.91 -14.62
C ALA A 6 10.28 4.89 -13.53
N LEU A 7 9.02 4.81 -13.93
CA LEU A 7 7.90 4.69 -12.99
C LEU A 7 7.89 3.27 -12.43
N ARG A 8 8.03 3.16 -11.13
CA ARG A 8 8.12 1.87 -10.45
C ARG A 8 7.01 1.73 -9.42
N THR A 9 6.59 0.51 -9.21
CA THR A 9 5.71 0.16 -8.12
C THR A 9 6.35 0.57 -6.80
N ARG A 10 5.58 1.23 -5.95
CA ARG A 10 6.06 1.76 -4.68
C ARG A 10 5.11 1.41 -3.56
N ALA A 11 5.67 1.13 -2.40
CA ALA A 11 4.92 0.85 -1.18
C ALA A 11 5.20 1.95 -0.17
N VAL A 12 4.16 2.54 0.38
CA VAL A 12 4.26 3.66 1.33
C VAL A 12 3.41 3.36 2.54
N VAL A 13 3.98 3.55 3.74
CA VAL A 13 3.25 3.38 4.99
C VAL A 13 2.46 4.65 5.27
N ARG A 14 1.17 4.48 5.58
CA ARG A 14 0.28 5.58 5.93
C ARG A 14 -0.63 5.19 7.09
N SER A 15 -1.05 6.16 7.86
CA SER A 15 -2.09 5.92 8.87
C SER A 15 -3.42 5.65 8.18
N ILE A 16 -4.22 4.79 8.78
CA ILE A 16 -5.57 4.53 8.26
C ILE A 16 -6.45 5.69 8.65
N GLU A 17 -7.14 6.28 7.68
CA GLU A 17 -8.00 7.42 7.93
C GLU A 17 -9.42 7.00 8.29
N PRO A 18 -10.14 7.82 9.08
CA PRO A 18 -11.54 7.56 9.37
C PRO A 18 -12.36 7.47 8.07
N GLY A 19 -13.26 6.50 8.01
CA GLY A 19 -14.10 6.31 6.84
C GLY A 19 -13.46 5.53 5.71
N SER A 20 -12.28 4.96 5.94
CA SER A 20 -11.62 4.14 4.94
C SER A 20 -12.49 2.92 4.59
N GLU A 21 -12.66 2.67 3.29
CA GLU A 21 -13.45 1.54 2.79
C GLU A 21 -12.62 0.61 1.91
N VAL A 22 -11.30 0.77 1.95
CA VAL A 22 -10.42 -0.07 1.14
C VAL A 22 -10.28 -1.47 1.71
N VAL A 23 -9.98 -2.41 0.85
CA VAL A 23 -9.84 -3.82 1.19
C VAL A 23 -8.37 -4.21 1.11
N CYS A 24 -7.90 -4.98 2.08
CA CYS A 24 -6.54 -5.49 2.09
C CYS A 24 -6.35 -6.51 0.98
N ALA A 25 -5.35 -6.29 0.14
CA ALA A 25 -5.05 -7.22 -0.96
C ALA A 25 -4.46 -8.55 -0.45
N GLY A 26 -3.95 -8.56 0.78
CA GLY A 26 -3.36 -9.75 1.37
C GLY A 26 -4.37 -10.69 1.99
N CYS A 27 -5.26 -10.18 2.84
CA CYS A 27 -6.19 -11.01 3.59
C CYS A 27 -7.65 -10.89 3.13
N GLY A 28 -7.98 -9.89 2.31
CA GLY A 28 -9.33 -9.68 1.82
C GLY A 28 -10.25 -8.95 2.78
N ASP A 29 -9.78 -8.64 3.99
CA ASP A 29 -10.58 -7.90 4.95
C ASP A 29 -10.41 -6.40 4.75
N ARG A 30 -11.41 -5.65 5.25
CA ARG A 30 -11.37 -4.20 5.15
C ARG A 30 -10.24 -3.61 6.00
N VAL A 31 -9.56 -2.62 5.43
CA VAL A 31 -8.57 -1.83 6.17
C VAL A 31 -9.33 -0.77 6.94
N LYS A 32 -9.61 -1.01 8.22
CA LYS A 32 -10.47 -0.17 9.04
C LYS A 32 -9.67 0.79 9.91
N PHE A 33 -10.20 2.00 10.02
CA PHE A 33 -9.73 2.95 11.01
C PHE A 33 -10.15 2.49 12.41
N SER A 34 -9.24 2.64 13.37
CA SER A 34 -9.57 2.42 14.77
C SER A 34 -9.08 3.62 15.58
N ALA A 35 -9.99 4.21 16.36
CA ALA A 35 -9.65 5.33 17.22
C ALA A 35 -8.81 4.91 18.43
N LYS A 36 -8.84 3.63 18.78
CA LYS A 36 -8.13 3.11 19.96
C LYS A 36 -6.71 2.68 19.67
N VAL A 37 -6.43 2.37 18.42
CA VAL A 37 -5.12 1.85 18.00
C VAL A 37 -4.65 2.64 16.79
N ARG A 38 -3.39 3.05 16.80
CA ARG A 38 -2.80 3.70 15.63
C ARG A 38 -2.47 2.63 14.61
N ALA A 39 -3.48 2.19 13.90
CA ALA A 39 -3.30 1.21 12.86
C ALA A 39 -2.69 1.88 11.63
N GLN A 40 -1.80 1.15 10.99
CA GLN A 40 -1.14 1.60 9.76
C GLN A 40 -1.50 0.70 8.61
N GLN A 41 -1.46 1.27 7.42
CA GLN A 41 -1.67 0.54 6.19
C GLN A 41 -0.47 0.75 5.28
N VAL A 42 -0.32 -0.14 4.31
CA VAL A 42 0.65 0.04 3.24
C VAL A 42 -0.14 0.29 1.96
N ILE A 43 0.15 1.41 1.31
CA ILE A 43 -0.49 1.77 0.06
C ILE A 43 0.53 1.54 -1.05
N CYS A 44 0.18 0.72 -2.01
CA CYS A 44 1.06 0.38 -3.11
C CYS A 44 0.52 0.95 -4.41
N ASN A 45 1.32 1.81 -5.04
CA ASN A 45 1.02 2.26 -6.39
C ASN A 45 1.70 1.30 -7.35
N VAL A 46 0.91 0.53 -8.06
CA VAL A 46 1.42 -0.51 -8.95
C VAL A 46 1.54 0.02 -10.36
N TYR A 47 2.75 -0.07 -10.90
CA TYR A 47 3.05 0.34 -12.27
C TYR A 47 3.41 -0.88 -13.08
N VAL A 48 2.85 -0.96 -14.27
CA VAL A 48 3.17 -2.02 -15.24
C VAL A 48 3.63 -1.35 -16.51
N ARG A 49 4.84 -1.70 -16.96
CA ARG A 49 5.43 -1.15 -18.19
C ARG A 49 5.44 0.38 -18.18
N ASP A 50 5.89 0.97 -17.08
CA ASP A 50 5.97 2.41 -16.87
C ASP A 50 4.62 3.12 -16.88
N ARG A 51 3.54 2.39 -16.70
CA ARG A 51 2.19 2.96 -16.61
C ARG A 51 1.56 2.60 -15.28
N TRP A 52 0.90 3.57 -14.68
CA TRP A 52 0.12 3.31 -13.48
C TRP A 52 -1.00 2.32 -13.81
N ASP A 53 -1.08 1.26 -13.03
CA ASP A 53 -2.08 0.21 -13.24
C ASP A 53 -3.17 0.28 -12.19
N ARG A 54 -2.79 0.24 -10.93
CA ARG A 54 -3.74 0.22 -9.83
C ARG A 54 -3.09 0.63 -8.52
N VAL A 55 -3.95 0.82 -7.52
CA VAL A 55 -3.52 1.00 -6.14
C VAL A 55 -3.95 -0.23 -5.36
N GLU A 56 -3.05 -0.78 -4.56
CA GLU A 56 -3.35 -1.86 -3.64
C GLU A 56 -3.15 -1.38 -2.21
N HIS A 57 -4.01 -1.84 -1.31
CA HIS A 57 -3.91 -1.51 0.11
C HIS A 57 -3.70 -2.79 0.90
N TYR A 58 -2.86 -2.72 1.93
CA TYR A 58 -2.60 -3.84 2.81
C TYR A 58 -2.67 -3.36 4.25
N HIS A 59 -3.11 -4.24 5.15
CA HIS A 59 -2.78 -4.03 6.56
C HIS A 59 -1.26 -4.11 6.67
N TYR A 60 -0.68 -3.35 7.59
CA TYR A 60 0.77 -3.33 7.73
C TYR A 60 1.35 -4.74 7.94
N GLU A 61 0.76 -5.49 8.87
CA GLU A 61 1.21 -6.85 9.16
C GLU A 61 1.01 -7.78 7.96
N CYS A 62 -0.08 -7.62 7.23
CA CYS A 62 -0.36 -8.45 6.06
C CYS A 62 0.67 -8.22 4.96
N TYR A 63 1.12 -6.98 4.81
CA TYR A 63 2.14 -6.68 3.82
C TYR A 63 3.47 -7.35 4.17
N GLU A 64 3.85 -7.32 5.45
CA GLU A 64 5.06 -7.98 5.90
C GLU A 64 4.96 -9.50 5.78
N GLU A 65 3.82 -10.07 6.15
CA GLU A 65 3.58 -11.50 6.03
C GLU A 65 3.62 -12.00 4.59
N ALA A 66 3.23 -11.14 3.66
CA ALA A 66 3.29 -11.47 2.23
C ALA A 66 4.72 -11.37 1.67
N GLY A 67 5.70 -10.98 2.49
CA GLY A 67 7.08 -10.87 2.08
C GLY A 67 7.40 -9.57 1.35
N ASN A 68 6.69 -8.50 1.66
CA ASN A 68 6.87 -7.19 1.04
C ASN A 68 6.77 -7.28 -0.49
N PRO A 69 5.63 -7.67 -1.03
CA PRO A 69 5.50 -8.03 -2.45
C PRO A 69 5.89 -6.91 -3.42
N HIS A 70 5.83 -5.66 -2.98
CA HIS A 70 6.21 -4.52 -3.80
C HIS A 70 7.44 -3.80 -3.24
N GLY A 71 8.26 -4.52 -2.49
CA GLY A 71 9.45 -3.97 -1.87
C GLY A 71 9.19 -3.42 -0.47
N THR A 72 10.24 -2.98 0.20
CA THR A 72 10.15 -2.44 1.55
C THR A 72 9.26 -1.20 1.55
N ALA A 73 8.30 -1.16 2.46
CA ALA A 73 7.41 0.00 2.61
C ALA A 73 8.15 1.15 3.28
N ALA A 74 7.98 2.33 2.73
CA ALA A 74 8.66 3.53 3.22
C ALA A 74 7.78 4.39 4.12
#